data_8e9f54a1b7406c0adc3fcfb3acc99ff9
#
_entry.id   8e9f54a1b7406c0adc3fcfb3acc99ff9
#
_cell.length_a   1.000
_cell.length_b   1.000
_cell.length_c   1.000
_cell.angle_alpha   90.00
_cell.angle_beta   90.00
_cell.angle_gamma   90.00
#
_symmetry.space_group_name_H-M   'P 1'
#
loop_
_entity.id
_entity.type
_entity.pdbx_description
1 polymer ?
#
loop_
_entity_poly.entity_id
_entity_poly.type
_entity_poly.pdbx_seq_one_letter_code
_entity_poly.pdbx_strand_id
1 'polypeptide(L)'
;MTYRVTLLNATGALSPVADYLYEQLNSLSLQLADHFELTNIDVTISPFGHGDAPQSGIGGYCLSPYRVEVLLDTQHTDIKTVIENELAAVLAHELHHLFRMRSGENGLTLGEVLIMEGLACHFERQVNGGIIPSLFELIKDRDWRPFYTEMKDKLTSLDYNFDAYFLGSDESRWPKYMGYWVGYNLVAEYLANFHGSELDLVGAKAEIFYQ
;
A
#
# COMPACT_ATOMS: atom_id res chain seq x y z
N MET A 1 13.57 16.27 -9.29
CA MET A 1 14.54 15.20 -8.90
C MET A 1 13.73 13.96 -8.58
N THR A 2 14.26 12.82 -8.89
CA THR A 2 13.61 11.51 -8.70
C THR A 2 14.16 10.80 -7.46
N TYR A 3 13.48 9.77 -6.99
CA TYR A 3 14.01 8.91 -5.93
C TYR A 3 15.28 8.15 -6.40
N ARG A 4 16.06 7.65 -5.44
CA ARG A 4 17.23 6.81 -5.71
C ARG A 4 16.85 5.33 -5.63
N VAL A 5 17.17 4.56 -6.67
CA VAL A 5 16.90 3.11 -6.73
C VAL A 5 18.15 2.31 -6.34
N THR A 6 17.96 1.28 -5.53
CA THR A 6 18.99 0.30 -5.16
C THR A 6 18.44 -1.12 -5.21
N LEU A 7 19.04 -1.98 -6.03
CA LEU A 7 18.73 -3.42 -6.03
C LEU A 7 19.59 -4.14 -4.98
N LEU A 8 18.96 -4.80 -4.01
CA LEU A 8 19.64 -5.63 -3.02
C LEU A 8 19.87 -7.03 -3.61
N ASN A 9 20.89 -7.15 -4.47
CA ASN A 9 21.10 -8.31 -5.34
C ASN A 9 22.38 -9.10 -5.01
N ALA A 10 22.75 -9.24 -3.74
CA ALA A 10 23.96 -9.97 -3.33
C ALA A 10 23.94 -11.44 -3.75
N THR A 11 22.78 -12.05 -3.89
CA THR A 11 22.61 -13.45 -4.34
C THR A 11 22.59 -13.60 -5.86
N GLY A 12 22.46 -12.50 -6.62
CA GLY A 12 22.25 -12.52 -8.06
C GLY A 12 20.82 -12.84 -8.49
N ALA A 13 19.88 -13.01 -7.57
CA ALA A 13 18.51 -13.41 -7.87
C ALA A 13 17.73 -12.39 -8.72
N LEU A 14 18.02 -11.09 -8.58
CA LEU A 14 17.40 -10.03 -9.39
C LEU A 14 18.11 -9.82 -10.75
N SER A 15 19.29 -10.43 -11.00
CA SER A 15 20.06 -10.18 -12.21
C SER A 15 19.28 -10.40 -13.52
N PRO A 16 18.39 -11.42 -13.65
CA PRO A 16 17.62 -11.64 -14.88
C PRO A 16 16.63 -10.51 -15.23
N VAL A 17 16.24 -9.69 -14.24
CA VAL A 17 15.25 -8.61 -14.40
C VAL A 17 15.79 -7.23 -14.04
N ALA A 18 17.08 -7.10 -13.72
CA ALA A 18 17.67 -5.87 -13.18
C ALA A 18 17.49 -4.67 -14.12
N ASP A 19 17.87 -4.81 -15.39
CA ASP A 19 17.76 -3.72 -16.37
C ASP A 19 16.28 -3.32 -16.58
N TYR A 20 15.39 -4.32 -16.65
CA TYR A 20 13.97 -4.10 -16.78
C TYR A 20 13.37 -3.35 -15.56
N LEU A 21 13.78 -3.72 -14.36
CA LEU A 21 13.37 -3.01 -13.13
C LEU A 21 13.82 -1.55 -13.15
N TYR A 22 15.07 -1.26 -13.53
CA TYR A 22 15.55 0.12 -13.63
C TYR A 22 14.77 0.92 -14.67
N GLU A 23 14.44 0.33 -15.81
CA GLU A 23 13.64 0.96 -16.85
C GLU A 23 12.23 1.31 -16.32
N GLN A 24 11.53 0.34 -15.70
CA GLN A 24 10.20 0.55 -15.14
C GLN A 24 10.21 1.60 -14.01
N LEU A 25 11.14 1.51 -13.08
CA LEU A 25 11.24 2.45 -11.96
C LEU A 25 11.59 3.87 -12.40
N ASN A 26 12.43 4.03 -13.43
CA ASN A 26 12.69 5.35 -14.01
C ASN A 26 11.46 5.95 -14.67
N SER A 27 10.69 5.15 -15.41
CA SER A 27 9.40 5.59 -16.01
C SER A 27 8.40 6.01 -14.93
N LEU A 28 8.25 5.18 -13.90
CA LEU A 28 7.35 5.45 -12.77
C LEU A 28 7.76 6.71 -12.00
N SER A 29 9.06 6.98 -11.86
CA SER A 29 9.51 8.19 -11.17
C SER A 29 9.07 9.47 -11.87
N LEU A 30 8.94 9.45 -13.19
CA LEU A 30 8.43 10.59 -13.96
C LEU A 30 6.92 10.76 -13.76
N GLN A 31 6.16 9.69 -13.78
CA GLN A 31 4.71 9.71 -13.54
C GLN A 31 4.38 10.17 -12.12
N LEU A 32 5.07 9.62 -11.12
CA LEU A 32 4.83 9.94 -9.71
C LEU A 32 5.32 11.33 -9.31
N ALA A 33 6.25 11.93 -10.07
CA ALA A 33 6.70 13.30 -9.85
C ALA A 33 5.61 14.37 -10.08
N ASP A 34 4.55 14.02 -10.81
CA ASP A 34 3.37 14.88 -10.97
C ASP A 34 2.52 14.94 -9.70
N HIS A 35 2.68 13.95 -8.81
CA HIS A 35 1.91 13.80 -7.58
C HIS A 35 2.71 14.17 -6.33
N PHE A 36 4.01 13.83 -6.31
CA PHE A 36 4.86 13.98 -5.13
C PHE A 36 6.20 14.62 -5.43
N GLU A 37 6.73 15.37 -4.49
CA GLU A 37 8.14 15.76 -4.49
C GLU A 37 9.02 14.57 -4.10
N LEU A 38 9.53 13.82 -5.08
CA LEU A 38 10.28 12.56 -4.90
C LEU A 38 11.75 12.78 -4.45
N THR A 39 12.04 13.84 -3.71
CA THR A 39 13.39 14.11 -3.20
C THR A 39 13.66 13.41 -1.87
N ASN A 40 14.92 13.03 -1.66
CA ASN A 40 15.37 12.36 -0.44
C ASN A 40 14.61 11.04 -0.16
N ILE A 41 14.38 10.25 -1.20
CA ILE A 41 13.74 8.92 -1.10
C ILE A 41 14.68 7.87 -1.64
N ASP A 42 14.88 6.82 -0.86
CA ASP A 42 15.49 5.56 -1.28
C ASP A 42 14.40 4.53 -1.58
N VAL A 43 14.41 4.01 -2.80
CA VAL A 43 13.60 2.86 -3.21
C VAL A 43 14.53 1.65 -3.29
N THR A 44 14.34 0.69 -2.43
CA THR A 44 15.11 -0.57 -2.45
C THR A 44 14.26 -1.69 -3.02
N ILE A 45 14.87 -2.51 -3.87
CA ILE A 45 14.23 -3.72 -4.41
C ILE A 45 15.01 -4.92 -3.89
N SER A 46 14.34 -5.87 -3.26
CA SER A 46 14.95 -7.10 -2.76
C SER A 46 14.13 -8.34 -3.15
N PRO A 47 14.79 -9.51 -3.28
CA PRO A 47 14.06 -10.75 -3.44
C PRO A 47 13.35 -11.12 -2.14
N PHE A 48 12.15 -11.72 -2.23
CA PHE A 48 11.51 -12.34 -1.08
C PHE A 48 12.41 -13.43 -0.47
N GLY A 49 12.30 -13.59 0.84
CA GLY A 49 12.78 -14.78 1.52
C GLY A 49 12.06 -16.03 1.03
N HIS A 50 12.69 -17.18 1.16
CA HIS A 50 12.12 -18.44 0.69
C HIS A 50 10.83 -18.78 1.46
N GLY A 51 9.72 -18.88 0.74
CA GLY A 51 8.41 -19.22 1.28
C GLY A 51 7.55 -18.04 1.76
N ASP A 52 8.05 -16.81 1.72
CA ASP A 52 7.35 -15.63 2.28
C ASP A 52 6.65 -14.75 1.20
N ALA A 53 6.78 -15.11 -0.07
CA ALA A 53 6.22 -14.33 -1.15
C ALA A 53 4.67 -14.35 -1.14
N PRO A 54 4.01 -13.18 -1.30
CA PRO A 54 2.57 -13.15 -1.48
C PRO A 54 2.17 -13.81 -2.81
N GLN A 55 0.92 -14.22 -2.93
CA GLN A 55 0.40 -14.86 -4.14
C GLN A 55 0.55 -13.98 -5.39
N SER A 56 0.54 -12.65 -5.22
CA SER A 56 0.81 -11.67 -6.29
C SER A 56 2.25 -11.69 -6.81
N GLY A 57 3.20 -12.29 -6.08
CA GLY A 57 4.62 -12.30 -6.42
C GLY A 57 5.36 -10.99 -6.11
N ILE A 58 4.68 -10.00 -5.54
CA ILE A 58 5.24 -8.69 -5.19
C ILE A 58 4.60 -8.18 -3.90
N GLY A 59 5.36 -7.41 -3.12
CA GLY A 59 4.86 -6.71 -1.94
C GLY A 59 5.71 -5.47 -1.66
N GLY A 60 5.29 -4.63 -0.73
CA GLY A 60 6.00 -3.43 -0.37
C GLY A 60 5.98 -3.16 1.13
N TYR A 61 6.89 -2.30 1.57
CA TYR A 61 6.95 -1.76 2.93
C TYR A 61 7.46 -0.33 2.91
N CYS A 62 6.76 0.56 3.59
CA CYS A 62 7.29 1.86 3.96
C CYS A 62 8.09 1.74 5.25
N LEU A 63 9.42 1.76 5.15
CA LEU A 63 10.32 1.54 6.29
C LEU A 63 10.62 2.80 7.10
N SER A 64 10.48 3.98 6.49
CA SER A 64 10.72 5.27 7.13
C SER A 64 10.21 6.41 6.24
N PRO A 65 10.19 7.67 6.74
CA PRO A 65 9.85 8.84 5.92
C PRO A 65 10.79 9.07 4.70
N TYR A 66 11.81 8.23 4.53
CA TYR A 66 12.83 8.38 3.49
C TYR A 66 13.11 7.11 2.71
N ARG A 67 12.46 5.98 3.06
CA ARG A 67 12.75 4.70 2.43
C ARG A 67 11.52 3.83 2.29
N VAL A 68 11.32 3.35 1.07
CA VAL A 68 10.41 2.25 0.75
C VAL A 68 11.19 1.05 0.24
N GLU A 69 10.64 -0.14 0.47
CA GLU A 69 11.17 -1.40 -0.04
C GLU A 69 10.10 -2.13 -0.82
N VAL A 70 10.45 -2.59 -2.00
CA VAL A 70 9.63 -3.50 -2.80
C VAL A 70 10.30 -4.86 -2.81
N LEU A 71 9.53 -5.90 -2.51
CA LEU A 71 9.99 -7.29 -2.51
C LEU A 71 9.40 -8.03 -3.70
N LEU A 72 10.23 -8.80 -4.38
CA LEU A 72 9.86 -9.57 -5.57
C LEU A 72 10.09 -11.07 -5.36
N ASP A 73 9.12 -11.89 -5.72
CA ASP A 73 9.31 -13.32 -5.86
C ASP A 73 10.08 -13.61 -7.14
N THR A 74 11.40 -13.72 -7.01
CA THR A 74 12.29 -14.01 -8.14
C THR A 74 12.13 -15.42 -8.69
N GLN A 75 11.36 -16.29 -8.04
CA GLN A 75 11.01 -17.63 -8.51
C GLN A 75 9.63 -17.68 -9.18
N HIS A 76 8.90 -16.56 -9.20
CA HIS A 76 7.62 -16.49 -9.91
C HIS A 76 7.83 -16.75 -11.40
N THR A 77 7.03 -17.66 -11.97
CA THR A 77 7.19 -18.13 -13.36
C THR A 77 7.09 -17.01 -14.39
N ASP A 78 6.37 -15.95 -14.08
CA ASP A 78 6.14 -14.80 -14.97
C ASP A 78 6.44 -13.47 -14.26
N ILE A 79 7.66 -13.36 -13.71
CA ILE A 79 8.07 -12.19 -12.92
C ILE A 79 8.01 -10.87 -13.69
N LYS A 80 8.20 -10.89 -15.02
CA LYS A 80 8.09 -9.66 -15.81
C LYS A 80 6.66 -9.15 -15.87
N THR A 81 5.69 -10.02 -16.06
CA THR A 81 4.26 -9.66 -16.00
C THR A 81 3.86 -9.16 -14.61
N VAL A 82 4.41 -9.75 -13.55
CA VAL A 82 4.21 -9.22 -12.17
C VAL A 82 4.74 -7.80 -12.07
N ILE A 83 5.95 -7.53 -12.55
CA ILE A 83 6.55 -6.19 -12.54
C ILE A 83 5.69 -5.21 -13.36
N GLU A 84 5.25 -5.59 -14.56
CA GLU A 84 4.42 -4.75 -15.43
C GLU A 84 3.09 -4.36 -14.78
N ASN A 85 2.42 -5.30 -14.16
CA ASN A 85 1.07 -5.11 -13.68
C ASN A 85 0.99 -4.51 -12.27
N GLU A 86 1.96 -4.83 -11.39
CA GLU A 86 1.83 -4.57 -9.96
C GLU A 86 2.85 -3.57 -9.41
N LEU A 87 4.02 -3.39 -10.07
CA LEU A 87 5.10 -2.55 -9.50
C LEU A 87 4.64 -1.11 -9.27
N ALA A 88 3.89 -0.54 -10.22
CA ALA A 88 3.40 0.83 -10.11
C ALA A 88 2.44 1.00 -8.94
N ALA A 89 1.51 0.07 -8.79
CA ALA A 89 0.52 0.01 -7.74
C ALA A 89 1.17 -0.08 -6.36
N VAL A 90 2.04 -1.07 -6.17
CA VAL A 90 2.75 -1.30 -4.89
C VAL A 90 3.64 -0.12 -4.54
N LEU A 91 4.42 0.42 -5.50
CA LEU A 91 5.28 1.57 -5.23
C LEU A 91 4.47 2.82 -4.86
N ALA A 92 3.35 3.08 -5.53
CA ALA A 92 2.46 4.18 -5.22
C ALA A 92 1.88 4.06 -3.79
N HIS A 93 1.42 2.87 -3.41
CA HIS A 93 0.93 2.56 -2.08
C HIS A 93 1.97 2.91 -0.99
N GLU A 94 3.19 2.40 -1.14
CA GLU A 94 4.26 2.61 -0.17
C GLU A 94 4.76 4.06 -0.12
N LEU A 95 4.78 4.74 -1.25
CA LEU A 95 5.09 6.18 -1.29
C LEU A 95 4.01 7.00 -0.59
N HIS A 96 2.73 6.63 -0.72
CA HIS A 96 1.67 7.31 0.02
C HIS A 96 1.89 7.20 1.53
N HIS A 97 2.25 6.03 2.05
CA HIS A 97 2.62 5.87 3.46
C HIS A 97 3.82 6.74 3.85
N LEU A 98 4.86 6.81 3.00
CA LEU A 98 6.04 7.62 3.23
C LEU A 98 5.68 9.11 3.37
N PHE A 99 4.86 9.64 2.47
CA PHE A 99 4.44 11.05 2.53
C PHE A 99 3.51 11.33 3.71
N ARG A 100 2.68 10.38 4.08
CA ARG A 100 1.86 10.46 5.28
C ARG A 100 2.73 10.48 6.55
N MET A 101 3.77 9.65 6.63
CA MET A 101 4.77 9.72 7.71
C MET A 101 5.48 11.08 7.76
N ARG A 102 5.84 11.66 6.61
CA ARG A 102 6.46 13.00 6.54
C ARG A 102 5.56 14.10 7.06
N SER A 103 4.26 13.96 6.91
CA SER A 103 3.27 14.91 7.44
C SER A 103 3.02 14.74 8.94
N GLY A 104 3.60 13.71 9.57
CA GLY A 104 3.43 13.41 11.00
C GLY A 104 2.27 12.48 11.31
N GLU A 105 1.60 11.95 10.29
CA GLU A 105 0.47 11.03 10.44
C GLU A 105 0.94 9.58 10.36
N ASN A 106 1.23 8.99 11.51
CA ASN A 106 1.63 7.59 11.62
C ASN A 106 0.43 6.75 12.06
N GLY A 107 0.28 5.56 11.49
CA GLY A 107 -0.77 4.62 11.87
C GLY A 107 -0.42 3.88 13.17
N LEU A 108 -0.86 4.38 14.31
CA LEU A 108 -0.66 3.76 15.62
C LEU A 108 -1.93 3.12 16.15
N THR A 109 -3.04 3.86 16.17
CA THR A 109 -4.34 3.35 16.59
C THR A 109 -5.03 2.61 15.45
N LEU A 110 -6.01 1.78 15.76
CA LEU A 110 -6.79 1.07 14.73
C LEU A 110 -7.38 2.03 13.69
N GLY A 111 -7.97 3.13 14.12
CA GLY A 111 -8.57 4.12 13.21
C GLY A 111 -7.53 4.77 12.30
N GLU A 112 -6.36 5.13 12.84
CA GLU A 112 -5.26 5.69 12.04
C GLU A 112 -4.76 4.69 11.00
N VAL A 113 -4.64 3.41 11.35
CA VAL A 113 -4.22 2.35 10.40
C VAL A 113 -5.27 2.13 9.33
N LEU A 114 -6.57 2.04 9.68
CA LEU A 114 -7.64 1.91 8.69
C LEU A 114 -7.57 3.02 7.63
N ILE A 115 -7.40 4.27 8.06
CA ILE A 115 -7.36 5.41 7.14
C ILE A 115 -6.05 5.49 6.38
N MET A 116 -4.93 5.17 7.02
CA MET A 116 -3.62 5.09 6.37
C MET A 116 -3.65 4.11 5.18
N GLU A 117 -4.16 2.91 5.40
CA GLU A 117 -4.30 1.88 4.37
C GLU A 117 -5.36 2.26 3.33
N GLY A 118 -6.49 2.81 3.77
CA GLY A 118 -7.56 3.26 2.88
C GLY A 118 -7.10 4.32 1.88
N LEU A 119 -6.40 5.36 2.34
CA LEU A 119 -5.85 6.41 1.48
C LEU A 119 -4.79 5.87 0.51
N ALA A 120 -3.88 5.00 0.99
CA ALA A 120 -2.87 4.37 0.16
C ALA A 120 -3.49 3.51 -0.96
N CYS A 121 -4.52 2.71 -0.64
CA CYS A 121 -5.27 1.93 -1.63
C CYS A 121 -6.02 2.80 -2.65
N HIS A 122 -6.53 3.96 -2.27
CA HIS A 122 -7.13 4.90 -3.22
C HIS A 122 -6.10 5.49 -4.17
N PHE A 123 -4.93 5.88 -3.66
CA PHE A 123 -3.84 6.39 -4.49
C PHE A 123 -3.26 5.31 -5.40
N GLU A 124 -3.06 4.09 -4.90
CA GLU A 124 -2.71 2.91 -5.70
C GLU A 124 -3.67 2.76 -6.89
N ARG A 125 -4.98 2.78 -6.63
CA ARG A 125 -6.01 2.70 -7.67
C ARG A 125 -5.89 3.83 -8.68
N GLN A 126 -5.62 5.07 -8.26
CA GLN A 126 -5.44 6.22 -9.16
C GLN A 126 -4.27 5.99 -10.10
N VAL A 127 -3.11 5.60 -9.57
CA VAL A 127 -1.89 5.35 -10.36
C VAL A 127 -2.07 4.14 -11.29
N ASN A 128 -2.85 3.15 -10.87
CA ASN A 128 -3.15 1.93 -11.64
C ASN A 128 -4.36 2.09 -12.58
N GLY A 129 -4.60 3.30 -13.10
CA GLY A 129 -5.62 3.55 -14.12
C GLY A 129 -7.07 3.31 -13.66
N GLY A 130 -7.34 3.37 -12.36
CA GLY A 130 -8.66 3.17 -11.77
C GLY A 130 -8.96 1.70 -11.42
N ILE A 131 -8.01 0.80 -11.61
CA ILE A 131 -8.15 -0.61 -11.23
C ILE A 131 -8.06 -0.71 -9.71
N ILE A 132 -9.06 -1.36 -9.11
CA ILE A 132 -9.10 -1.59 -7.66
C ILE A 132 -7.93 -2.50 -7.23
N PRO A 133 -7.30 -2.27 -6.06
CA PRO A 133 -6.21 -3.12 -5.57
C PRO A 133 -6.54 -4.61 -5.60
N SER A 134 -5.61 -5.42 -6.09
CA SER A 134 -5.80 -6.87 -6.27
C SER A 134 -6.14 -7.61 -4.98
N LEU A 135 -5.69 -7.09 -3.84
CA LEU A 135 -6.01 -7.63 -2.51
C LEU A 135 -7.52 -7.64 -2.20
N PHE A 136 -8.32 -6.81 -2.88
CA PHE A 136 -9.78 -6.76 -2.67
C PHE A 136 -10.57 -7.77 -3.51
N GLU A 137 -9.94 -8.48 -4.44
CA GLU A 137 -10.64 -9.34 -5.41
C GLU A 137 -11.62 -10.33 -4.76
N LEU A 138 -11.27 -10.88 -3.59
CA LEU A 138 -12.10 -11.85 -2.86
C LEU A 138 -13.14 -11.21 -1.92
N ILE A 139 -13.05 -9.89 -1.67
CA ILE A 139 -13.87 -9.23 -0.65
C ILE A 139 -14.61 -7.98 -1.16
N LYS A 140 -14.36 -7.53 -2.40
CA LYS A 140 -14.91 -6.30 -2.97
C LYS A 140 -16.46 -6.23 -2.97
N ASP A 141 -17.13 -7.38 -2.98
CA ASP A 141 -18.59 -7.47 -2.95
C ASP A 141 -19.16 -7.67 -1.53
N ARG A 142 -18.31 -7.72 -0.50
CA ARG A 142 -18.75 -7.84 0.89
C ARG A 142 -19.19 -6.50 1.46
N ASP A 143 -20.31 -6.52 2.15
CA ASP A 143 -20.69 -5.38 2.99
C ASP A 143 -19.67 -5.23 4.14
N TRP A 144 -19.00 -4.09 4.16
CA TRP A 144 -17.96 -3.76 5.13
C TRP A 144 -18.53 -3.18 6.44
N ARG A 145 -19.76 -2.68 6.45
CA ARG A 145 -20.38 -1.96 7.58
C ARG A 145 -20.52 -2.79 8.85
N PRO A 146 -20.89 -4.08 8.80
CA PRO A 146 -20.90 -4.92 9.99
C PRO A 146 -19.53 -5.01 10.67
N PHE A 147 -18.45 -5.14 9.88
CA PHE A 147 -17.09 -5.21 10.38
C PHE A 147 -16.63 -3.88 10.98
N TYR A 148 -16.93 -2.77 10.32
CA TYR A 148 -16.69 -1.44 10.89
C TYR A 148 -17.41 -1.24 12.21
N THR A 149 -18.67 -1.69 12.32
CA THR A 149 -19.44 -1.59 13.58
C THR A 149 -18.75 -2.31 14.74
N GLU A 150 -18.12 -3.46 14.49
CA GLU A 150 -17.31 -4.17 15.50
C GLU A 150 -15.98 -3.48 15.85
N MET A 151 -15.40 -2.75 14.90
CA MET A 151 -14.15 -1.98 15.08
C MET A 151 -14.38 -0.65 15.77
N LYS A 152 -15.57 -0.06 15.66
CA LYS A 152 -15.88 1.33 15.99
C LYS A 152 -15.47 1.73 17.41
N ASP A 153 -15.69 0.88 18.40
CA ASP A 153 -15.34 1.16 19.79
C ASP A 153 -13.84 1.05 20.09
N LYS A 154 -13.05 0.58 19.10
CA LYS A 154 -11.61 0.38 19.20
C LYS A 154 -10.78 1.33 18.33
N LEU A 155 -11.40 2.26 17.62
CA LEU A 155 -10.70 3.14 16.67
C LEU A 155 -9.55 3.93 17.32
N THR A 156 -9.68 4.33 18.59
CA THR A 156 -8.64 5.03 19.34
C THR A 156 -7.69 4.11 20.12
N SER A 157 -7.88 2.78 20.00
CA SER A 157 -7.07 1.81 20.74
C SER A 157 -5.74 1.55 20.04
N LEU A 158 -4.68 1.45 20.84
CA LEU A 158 -3.38 0.89 20.46
C LEU A 158 -3.36 -0.64 20.59
N ASP A 159 -4.30 -1.20 21.36
CA ASP A 159 -4.43 -2.64 21.60
C ASP A 159 -5.53 -3.21 20.69
N TYR A 160 -5.14 -3.67 19.52
CA TYR A 160 -5.99 -4.37 18.55
C TYR A 160 -5.22 -5.49 17.85
N ASN A 161 -5.92 -6.50 17.39
CA ASN A 161 -5.31 -7.62 16.68
C ASN A 161 -5.17 -7.30 15.19
N PHE A 162 -4.00 -6.74 14.81
CA PHE A 162 -3.69 -6.41 13.41
C PHE A 162 -3.81 -7.63 12.50
N ASP A 163 -3.23 -8.78 12.90
CA ASP A 163 -3.21 -9.98 12.07
C ASP A 163 -4.63 -10.51 11.79
N ALA A 164 -5.54 -10.42 12.77
CA ALA A 164 -6.93 -10.80 12.56
C ALA A 164 -7.65 -9.87 11.61
N TYR A 165 -7.52 -8.55 11.79
CA TYR A 165 -8.27 -7.57 11.01
C TYR A 165 -7.73 -7.41 9.58
N PHE A 166 -6.40 -7.49 9.41
CA PHE A 166 -5.75 -7.17 8.13
C PHE A 166 -5.20 -8.39 7.40
N LEU A 167 -4.70 -9.41 8.11
CA LEU A 167 -4.00 -10.55 7.48
C LEU A 167 -4.80 -11.86 7.49
N GLY A 168 -5.97 -11.90 8.15
CA GLY A 168 -6.83 -13.07 8.16
C GLY A 168 -6.38 -14.18 9.10
N SER A 169 -5.69 -13.86 10.21
CA SER A 169 -5.33 -14.89 11.21
C SER A 169 -6.55 -15.51 11.92
N ASP A 170 -7.73 -14.91 11.79
CA ASP A 170 -9.03 -15.43 12.24
C ASP A 170 -10.07 -15.28 11.12
N GLU A 171 -9.88 -16.02 10.03
CA GLU A 171 -10.76 -15.95 8.84
C GLU A 171 -12.22 -16.38 9.12
N SER A 172 -12.46 -17.13 10.22
CA SER A 172 -13.81 -17.49 10.62
C SER A 172 -14.66 -16.28 11.02
N ARG A 173 -14.01 -15.24 11.52
CA ARG A 173 -14.64 -13.99 11.96
C ARG A 173 -14.29 -12.82 11.05
N TRP A 174 -13.03 -12.71 10.65
CA TRP A 174 -12.48 -11.60 9.89
C TRP A 174 -11.91 -12.09 8.56
N PRO A 175 -12.61 -11.92 7.45
CA PRO A 175 -12.04 -12.23 6.13
C PRO A 175 -10.70 -11.53 5.93
N LYS A 176 -9.76 -12.22 5.31
CA LYS A 176 -8.45 -11.65 5.00
C LYS A 176 -8.61 -10.30 4.30
N TYR A 177 -7.81 -9.32 4.68
CA TYR A 177 -7.81 -7.95 4.16
C TYR A 177 -9.05 -7.10 4.52
N MET A 178 -9.90 -7.55 5.44
CA MET A 178 -11.10 -6.82 5.81
C MET A 178 -10.80 -5.44 6.39
N GLY A 179 -9.73 -5.26 7.17
CA GLY A 179 -9.29 -3.95 7.66
C GLY A 179 -8.97 -2.98 6.53
N TYR A 180 -8.23 -3.44 5.51
CA TYR A 180 -7.98 -2.64 4.30
C TYR A 180 -9.29 -2.25 3.60
N TRP A 181 -10.23 -3.19 3.48
CA TRP A 181 -11.51 -2.95 2.84
C TRP A 181 -12.40 -1.97 3.61
N VAL A 182 -12.42 -2.03 4.92
CA VAL A 182 -13.10 -1.06 5.78
C VAL A 182 -12.47 0.33 5.61
N GLY A 183 -11.15 0.44 5.69
CA GLY A 183 -10.43 1.70 5.49
C GLY A 183 -10.68 2.31 4.12
N TYR A 184 -10.60 1.50 3.06
CA TYR A 184 -10.89 1.92 1.69
C TYR A 184 -12.30 2.51 1.56
N ASN A 185 -13.32 1.86 2.14
CA ASN A 185 -14.70 2.33 2.03
C ASN A 185 -14.97 3.57 2.90
N LEU A 186 -14.35 3.71 4.07
CA LEU A 186 -14.44 4.94 4.87
C LEU A 186 -13.86 6.13 4.09
N VAL A 187 -12.71 5.96 3.46
CA VAL A 187 -12.11 6.98 2.60
C VAL A 187 -12.98 7.27 1.39
N ALA A 188 -13.56 6.24 0.74
CA ALA A 188 -14.47 6.41 -0.40
C ALA A 188 -15.71 7.24 -0.02
N GLU A 189 -16.33 6.97 1.14
CA GLU A 189 -17.49 7.75 1.62
C GLU A 189 -17.11 9.21 1.89
N TYR A 190 -15.93 9.47 2.43
CA TYR A 190 -15.43 10.83 2.64
C TYR A 190 -15.17 11.55 1.30
N LEU A 191 -14.45 10.91 0.38
CA LEU A 191 -14.10 11.45 -0.94
C LEU A 191 -15.35 11.76 -1.79
N ALA A 192 -16.45 11.03 -1.62
CA ALA A 192 -17.71 11.30 -2.32
C ALA A 192 -18.26 12.70 -2.06
N ASN A 193 -17.91 13.33 -0.94
CA ASN A 193 -18.36 14.66 -0.54
C ASN A 193 -17.20 15.68 -0.46
N PHE A 194 -15.98 15.25 -0.72
CA PHE A 194 -14.79 16.09 -0.66
C PHE A 194 -14.40 16.59 -2.06
N HIS A 195 -14.12 17.89 -2.17
CA HIS A 195 -13.68 18.49 -3.43
C HIS A 195 -12.15 18.50 -3.56
N GLY A 196 -11.56 17.33 -3.68
CA GLY A 196 -10.11 17.12 -3.78
C GLY A 196 -9.81 15.65 -4.03
N SER A 197 -8.55 15.29 -3.89
CA SER A 197 -8.03 13.94 -4.07
C SER A 197 -7.50 13.35 -2.75
N GLU A 198 -7.20 12.06 -2.73
CA GLU A 198 -6.51 11.39 -1.62
C GLU A 198 -5.14 12.02 -1.32
N LEU A 199 -4.49 12.65 -2.32
CA LEU A 199 -3.22 13.35 -2.12
C LEU A 199 -3.37 14.62 -1.28
N ASP A 200 -4.49 15.34 -1.44
CA ASP A 200 -4.79 16.50 -0.61
C ASP A 200 -5.04 16.10 0.86
N LEU A 201 -5.33 14.82 1.08
CA LEU A 201 -5.63 14.23 2.38
C LEU A 201 -4.44 13.49 3.01
N VAL A 202 -3.27 13.51 2.38
CA VAL A 202 -2.08 12.80 2.87
C VAL A 202 -1.69 13.19 4.31
N GLY A 203 -1.91 14.44 4.70
CA GLY A 203 -1.69 14.94 6.06
C GLY A 203 -2.96 15.07 6.92
N ALA A 204 -4.08 14.54 6.46
CA ALA A 204 -5.33 14.65 7.19
C ALA A 204 -5.38 13.71 8.40
N LYS A 205 -5.99 14.18 9.50
CA LYS A 205 -6.24 13.36 10.68
C LYS A 205 -7.25 12.27 10.39
N ALA A 206 -7.01 11.07 10.95
CA ALA A 206 -7.87 9.92 10.70
C ALA A 206 -9.32 10.14 11.16
N GLU A 207 -9.52 10.90 12.24
CA GLU A 207 -10.83 11.13 12.84
C GLU A 207 -11.84 11.78 11.90
N ILE A 208 -11.40 12.55 10.89
CA ILE A 208 -12.33 13.20 9.95
C ILE A 208 -13.09 12.21 9.07
N PHE A 209 -12.59 10.99 8.91
CA PHE A 209 -13.15 9.98 8.02
C PHE A 209 -14.22 9.10 8.68
N TYR A 210 -14.35 9.14 10.02
CA TYR A 210 -15.27 8.27 10.76
C TYR A 210 -16.04 9.00 11.89
N GLN A 211 -16.17 10.33 11.77
CA GLN A 211 -17.01 11.14 12.67
C GLN A 211 -18.49 10.99 12.37
#